data_cc8f2a37afcd27ac0f5449ffd5d1d90c
#
_entry.id   cc8f2a37afcd27ac0f5449ffd5d1d90c
#
_cell.length_a   1.000
_cell.length_b   1.000
_cell.length_c   1.000
_cell.angle_alpha   90.00
_cell.angle_beta   90.00
_cell.angle_gamma   90.00
#
_symmetry.space_group_name_H-M   'P 1'
#
loop_
_entity.id
_entity.type
_entity.pdbx_description
1 polymer ?
#
loop_
_entity_poly.entity_id
_entity_poly.type
_entity_poly.pdbx_seq_one_letter_code
_entity_poly.pdbx_strand_id
1 'polypeptide(L)'
;MSQLSLFDSNVVKVSRVEAKKFYDENHYLGGCGSSWSNYARFENGEIVACVSFGVPASPNLQAAWFEKPLSSHVYELTRLSIKPPIIASAFVSQSIKLWLQYRRKHKQRSVLALVSYADTSVGHHGGVYQAMSWIYCGLTRGSIGYLDEEGRITHRRSNGQNINQREASVLKLRRIRTGDKHRYVKLLGSKSMKKTMLKSLKYKIENYPKSYSE
;
A
#
# COMPACT_ATOMS: atom_id res chain seq x y z
N MET A 1 -12.12 10.98 33.69
CA MET A 1 -11.35 10.88 32.44
C MET A 1 -10.78 9.47 32.40
N SER A 2 -11.41 8.56 31.64
CA SER A 2 -10.92 7.18 31.52
C SER A 2 -9.66 7.19 30.66
N GLN A 3 -8.57 6.65 31.19
CA GLN A 3 -7.39 6.30 30.43
C GLN A 3 -7.81 5.39 29.29
N LEU A 4 -7.86 5.92 28.07
CA LEU A 4 -7.95 5.13 26.85
C LEU A 4 -6.71 4.26 26.83
N SER A 5 -6.87 2.97 27.09
CA SER A 5 -5.81 1.98 26.99
C SER A 5 -5.28 2.03 25.56
N LEU A 6 -3.99 2.27 25.41
CA LEU A 6 -3.26 2.24 24.12
C LEU A 6 -3.39 0.88 23.38
N PHE A 7 -4.13 -0.07 23.94
CA PHE A 7 -4.28 -1.46 23.50
C PHE A 7 -5.72 -1.88 23.19
N ASP A 8 -6.70 -1.00 23.33
CA ASP A 8 -8.06 -1.30 22.86
C ASP A 8 -8.10 -1.19 21.35
N SER A 9 -7.75 -2.30 20.73
CA SER A 9 -7.58 -2.37 19.30
C SER A 9 -8.88 -2.73 18.62
N ASN A 10 -9.67 -1.74 18.27
CA ASN A 10 -10.82 -1.86 17.37
C ASN A 10 -10.38 -2.14 15.90
N VAL A 11 -9.18 -2.72 15.70
CA VAL A 11 -8.72 -3.12 14.37
C VAL A 11 -9.12 -4.56 14.10
N VAL A 12 -9.93 -4.76 13.09
CA VAL A 12 -10.44 -6.07 12.69
C VAL A 12 -10.25 -6.32 11.21
N LYS A 13 -10.26 -7.59 10.81
CA LYS A 13 -10.30 -7.97 9.41
C LYS A 13 -11.69 -7.71 8.85
N VAL A 14 -11.76 -7.04 7.70
CA VAL A 14 -13.03 -6.72 7.01
C VAL A 14 -13.08 -7.36 5.62
N SER A 15 -14.29 -7.46 5.09
CA SER A 15 -14.52 -7.96 3.74
C SER A 15 -13.98 -6.97 2.68
N ARG A 16 -13.81 -7.47 1.46
CA ARG A 16 -13.43 -6.62 0.31
C ARG A 16 -14.52 -5.60 -0.02
N VAL A 17 -15.79 -5.93 0.21
CA VAL A 17 -16.93 -5.05 -0.06
C VAL A 17 -16.90 -3.85 0.89
N GLU A 18 -16.74 -4.09 2.20
CA GLU A 18 -16.64 -3.02 3.21
C GLU A 18 -15.43 -2.11 2.95
N ALA A 19 -14.26 -2.72 2.71
CA ALA A 19 -13.05 -1.96 2.41
C ALA A 19 -13.20 -1.13 1.11
N LYS A 20 -13.83 -1.71 0.06
CA LYS A 20 -14.06 -1.00 -1.20
C LYS A 20 -14.96 0.21 -0.98
N LYS A 21 -16.09 0.06 -0.27
CA LYS A 21 -17.00 1.17 0.04
C LYS A 21 -16.24 2.30 0.74
N PHE A 22 -15.46 1.99 1.76
CA PHE A 22 -14.68 2.99 2.49
C PHE A 22 -13.65 3.70 1.59
N TYR A 23 -12.93 2.98 0.70
CA TYR A 23 -11.96 3.59 -0.20
C TYR A 23 -12.60 4.43 -1.31
N ASP A 24 -13.75 4.02 -1.82
CA ASP A 24 -14.45 4.81 -2.85
C ASP A 24 -14.83 6.21 -2.34
N GLU A 25 -15.09 6.33 -1.04
CA GLU A 25 -15.45 7.59 -0.39
C GLU A 25 -14.22 8.38 0.13
N ASN A 26 -13.15 7.69 0.52
CA ASN A 26 -12.07 8.28 1.35
C ASN A 26 -10.66 8.12 0.77
N HIS A 27 -10.48 7.57 -0.44
CA HIS A 27 -9.17 7.39 -1.05
C HIS A 27 -9.17 7.90 -2.49
N TYR A 28 -8.19 8.73 -2.86
CA TYR A 28 -8.09 9.40 -4.17
C TYR A 28 -8.14 8.46 -5.39
N LEU A 29 -7.76 7.19 -5.25
CA LEU A 29 -7.87 6.18 -6.33
C LEU A 29 -9.14 5.32 -6.24
N GLY A 30 -9.92 5.43 -5.17
CA GLY A 30 -11.01 4.50 -4.91
C GLY A 30 -10.58 3.05 -4.82
N GLY A 31 -11.55 2.15 -4.61
CA GLY A 31 -11.38 0.70 -4.68
C GLY A 31 -10.24 0.09 -3.87
N CYS A 32 -10.23 -1.23 -3.77
CA CYS A 32 -9.22 -1.97 -3.00
C CYS A 32 -7.94 -2.32 -3.79
N GLY A 33 -7.87 -2.03 -5.08
CA GLY A 33 -6.77 -2.51 -5.91
C GLY A 33 -6.66 -4.06 -5.92
N SER A 34 -5.43 -4.59 -5.97
CA SER A 34 -5.13 -6.03 -5.93
C SER A 34 -5.03 -6.59 -4.51
N SER A 35 -5.84 -6.10 -3.57
CA SER A 35 -5.79 -6.54 -2.18
C SER A 35 -6.47 -7.88 -1.95
N TRP A 36 -5.92 -8.67 -1.01
CA TRP A 36 -6.47 -9.97 -0.57
C TRP A 36 -6.87 -9.96 0.90
N SER A 37 -6.34 -9.04 1.68
CA SER A 37 -6.62 -8.91 3.10
C SER A 37 -6.79 -7.46 3.48
N ASN A 38 -7.91 -7.13 4.08
CA ASN A 38 -8.25 -5.76 4.46
C ASN A 38 -8.47 -5.72 5.97
N TYR A 39 -7.96 -4.67 6.61
CA TYR A 39 -8.12 -4.42 8.04
C TYR A 39 -8.62 -3.00 8.23
N ALA A 40 -9.59 -2.85 9.10
CA ALA A 40 -10.20 -1.57 9.41
C ALA A 40 -10.24 -1.31 10.90
N ARG A 41 -10.18 -0.05 11.27
CA ARG A 41 -10.50 0.43 12.60
C ARG A 41 -11.90 1.01 12.60
N PHE A 42 -12.67 0.66 13.61
CA PHE A 42 -14.01 1.17 13.84
C PHE A 42 -14.03 2.13 15.02
N GLU A 43 -14.78 3.21 14.87
CA GLU A 43 -15.19 4.11 15.96
C GLU A 43 -16.70 4.38 15.80
N ASN A 44 -17.45 4.22 16.87
CA ASN A 44 -18.92 4.39 16.87
C ASN A 44 -19.65 3.58 15.77
N GLY A 45 -19.16 2.39 15.44
CA GLY A 45 -19.74 1.51 14.41
C GLY A 45 -19.34 1.85 12.96
N GLU A 46 -18.59 2.92 12.74
CA GLU A 46 -18.13 3.34 11.41
C GLU A 46 -16.65 3.03 11.19
N ILE A 47 -16.29 2.74 9.94
CA ILE A 47 -14.87 2.61 9.55
C ILE A 47 -14.25 4.01 9.50
N VAL A 48 -13.19 4.20 10.29
CA VAL A 48 -12.40 5.45 10.35
C VAL A 48 -10.99 5.31 9.78
N ALA A 49 -10.51 4.08 9.63
CA ALA A 49 -9.25 3.79 8.94
C ALA A 49 -9.32 2.42 8.27
N CYS A 50 -8.72 2.30 7.11
CA CYS A 50 -8.61 1.02 6.40
C CYS A 50 -7.25 0.87 5.74
N VAL A 51 -6.68 -0.34 5.83
CA VAL A 51 -5.44 -0.73 5.16
C VAL A 51 -5.62 -2.06 4.46
N SER A 52 -5.05 -2.19 3.28
CA SER A 52 -5.16 -3.38 2.44
C SER A 52 -3.80 -3.95 2.08
N PHE A 53 -3.69 -5.27 2.14
CA PHE A 53 -2.50 -6.03 1.79
C PHE A 53 -2.79 -6.99 0.64
N GLY A 54 -1.82 -7.13 -0.27
CA GLY A 54 -1.91 -8.03 -1.42
C GLY A 54 -0.53 -8.42 -1.93
N VAL A 55 -0.49 -8.91 -3.17
CA VAL A 55 0.77 -9.06 -3.91
C VAL A 55 0.99 -7.85 -4.81
N PRO A 56 2.23 -7.51 -5.15
CA PRO A 56 2.50 -6.53 -6.20
C PRO A 56 1.74 -6.84 -7.48
N ALA A 57 1.33 -5.81 -8.21
CA ALA A 57 0.42 -5.90 -9.36
C ALA A 57 0.92 -6.80 -10.51
N SER A 58 2.19 -7.18 -10.50
CA SER A 58 2.74 -8.16 -11.45
C SER A 58 3.93 -8.92 -10.83
N PRO A 59 4.24 -10.14 -11.33
CA PRO A 59 5.44 -10.88 -10.93
C PRO A 59 6.73 -10.09 -11.16
N ASN A 60 6.79 -9.27 -12.21
CA ASN A 60 7.95 -8.43 -12.50
C ASN A 60 8.17 -7.36 -11.43
N LEU A 61 7.09 -6.75 -10.92
CA LEU A 61 7.19 -5.80 -9.81
C LEU A 61 7.64 -6.48 -8.53
N GLN A 62 7.23 -7.72 -8.29
CA GLN A 62 7.68 -8.52 -7.17
C GLN A 62 9.17 -8.89 -7.30
N ALA A 63 9.60 -9.34 -8.49
CA ALA A 63 10.99 -9.69 -8.80
C ALA A 63 11.93 -8.47 -8.87
N ALA A 64 11.39 -7.26 -9.06
CA ALA A 64 12.18 -6.04 -9.06
C ALA A 64 12.80 -5.70 -7.68
N TRP A 65 12.27 -6.25 -6.59
CA TRP A 65 12.78 -6.01 -5.25
C TRP A 65 13.91 -6.95 -4.84
N PHE A 66 13.77 -8.23 -5.17
CA PHE A 66 14.69 -9.29 -4.77
C PHE A 66 14.76 -10.40 -5.82
N GLU A 67 15.88 -11.14 -5.86
CA GLU A 67 15.99 -12.35 -6.67
C GLU A 67 15.13 -13.49 -6.08
N LYS A 68 14.85 -14.51 -6.92
CA LYS A 68 14.27 -15.76 -6.45
C LYS A 68 15.26 -16.48 -5.51
N PRO A 69 14.77 -17.18 -4.48
CA PRO A 69 13.35 -17.38 -4.13
C PRO A 69 12.74 -16.24 -3.30
N LEU A 70 13.51 -15.24 -2.86
CA LEU A 70 13.08 -14.20 -1.92
C LEU A 70 11.94 -13.35 -2.48
N SER A 71 11.94 -13.09 -3.79
CA SER A 71 10.89 -12.29 -4.45
C SER A 71 9.48 -12.84 -4.23
N SER A 72 9.32 -14.17 -4.11
CA SER A 72 8.02 -14.80 -3.86
C SER A 72 7.44 -14.52 -2.47
N HIS A 73 8.22 -13.93 -1.57
CA HIS A 73 7.86 -13.54 -0.21
C HIS A 73 7.65 -12.02 -0.06
N VAL A 74 7.61 -11.29 -1.18
CA VAL A 74 7.33 -9.86 -1.24
C VAL A 74 5.82 -9.65 -1.39
N TYR A 75 5.26 -8.85 -0.51
CA TYR A 75 3.86 -8.44 -0.52
C TYR A 75 3.79 -6.91 -0.55
N GLU A 76 2.61 -6.38 -0.81
CA GLU A 76 2.39 -4.94 -0.94
C GLU A 76 1.30 -4.46 0.02
N LEU A 77 1.54 -3.33 0.69
CA LEU A 77 0.50 -2.50 1.26
C LEU A 77 -0.07 -1.69 0.10
N THR A 78 -1.24 -2.10 -0.38
CA THR A 78 -1.81 -1.65 -1.66
C THR A 78 -2.69 -0.41 -1.52
N ARG A 79 -3.28 -0.21 -0.34
CA ARG A 79 -4.15 0.93 -0.01
C ARG A 79 -4.05 1.26 1.46
N LEU A 80 -4.12 2.54 1.76
CA LEU A 80 -4.22 3.09 3.10
C LEU A 80 -5.06 4.37 3.04
N SER A 81 -6.11 4.43 3.83
CA SER A 81 -6.89 5.65 4.03
C SER A 81 -7.27 5.78 5.51
N ILE A 82 -7.16 6.98 6.05
CA ILE A 82 -7.32 7.24 7.47
C ILE A 82 -8.01 8.59 7.64
N LYS A 83 -9.07 8.60 8.44
CA LYS A 83 -9.71 9.83 8.91
C LYS A 83 -9.00 10.34 10.17
N PRO A 84 -8.67 11.64 10.28
CA PRO A 84 -8.17 12.21 11.53
C PRO A 84 -9.19 12.00 12.68
N PRO A 85 -8.74 11.87 13.94
CA PRO A 85 -7.38 12.10 14.47
C PRO A 85 -6.51 10.84 14.64
N ILE A 86 -6.72 9.77 13.88
CA ILE A 86 -6.04 8.49 14.07
C ILE A 86 -4.54 8.59 13.73
N ILE A 87 -3.70 8.02 14.60
CA ILE A 87 -2.28 7.91 14.35
C ILE A 87 -2.01 6.79 13.33
N ALA A 88 -1.68 7.19 12.11
CA ALA A 88 -1.51 6.30 10.97
C ALA A 88 -0.50 5.17 11.22
N SER A 89 0.67 5.48 11.77
CA SER A 89 1.73 4.50 12.03
C SER A 89 1.33 3.43 13.07
N ALA A 90 0.58 3.81 14.09
CA ALA A 90 0.06 2.87 15.09
C ALA A 90 -0.97 1.92 14.46
N PHE A 91 -1.95 2.45 13.71
CA PHE A 91 -2.95 1.65 13.01
C PHE A 91 -2.32 0.66 12.01
N VAL A 92 -1.40 1.14 11.16
CA VAL A 92 -0.73 0.27 10.18
C VAL A 92 0.14 -0.80 10.85
N SER A 93 0.88 -0.44 11.91
CA SER A 93 1.70 -1.41 12.67
C SER A 93 0.86 -2.53 13.26
N GLN A 94 -0.29 -2.18 13.85
CA GLN A 94 -1.21 -3.15 14.41
C GLN A 94 -1.85 -4.03 13.33
N SER A 95 -2.28 -3.44 12.23
CA SER A 95 -2.85 -4.17 11.09
C SER A 95 -1.85 -5.16 10.50
N ILE A 96 -0.57 -4.78 10.35
CA ILE A 96 0.50 -5.69 9.91
C ILE A 96 0.63 -6.87 10.89
N LYS A 97 0.65 -6.61 12.20
CA LYS A 97 0.74 -7.66 13.23
C LYS A 97 -0.40 -8.66 13.12
N LEU A 98 -1.64 -8.18 13.03
CA LEU A 98 -2.83 -9.02 12.89
C LEU A 98 -2.81 -9.83 11.58
N TRP A 99 -2.42 -9.19 10.47
CA TRP A 99 -2.29 -9.86 9.19
C TRP A 99 -1.24 -10.98 9.19
N LEU A 100 -0.08 -10.75 9.78
CA LEU A 100 0.97 -11.78 9.92
C LEU A 100 0.54 -12.92 10.84
N GLN A 101 -0.19 -12.64 11.93
CA GLN A 101 -0.78 -13.65 12.80
C GLN A 101 -1.80 -14.51 12.06
N TYR A 102 -2.72 -13.89 11.31
CA TYR A 102 -3.69 -14.59 10.47
C TYR A 102 -3.01 -15.51 9.46
N ARG A 103 -2.02 -15.02 8.73
CA ARG A 103 -1.27 -15.81 7.74
C ARG A 103 -0.57 -17.02 8.37
N ARG A 104 0.03 -16.83 9.54
CA ARG A 104 0.68 -17.92 10.29
C ARG A 104 -0.34 -18.98 10.73
N LYS A 105 -1.47 -18.56 11.32
CA LYS A 105 -2.56 -19.45 11.73
C LYS A 105 -3.08 -20.31 10.58
N HIS A 106 -3.17 -19.74 9.39
CA HIS A 106 -3.66 -20.42 8.18
C HIS A 106 -2.55 -21.04 7.32
N LYS A 107 -1.34 -21.22 7.86
CA LYS A 107 -0.18 -21.84 7.19
C LYS A 107 0.12 -21.26 5.80
N GLN A 108 -0.17 -19.96 5.60
CA GLN A 108 0.10 -19.28 4.35
C GLN A 108 1.59 -18.95 4.22
N ARG A 109 2.06 -18.76 2.98
CA ARG A 109 3.45 -18.38 2.69
C ARG A 109 3.88 -17.19 3.54
N SER A 110 5.08 -17.26 4.12
CA SER A 110 5.64 -16.21 4.96
C SER A 110 5.81 -14.90 4.18
N VAL A 111 5.72 -13.78 4.88
CA VAL A 111 6.01 -12.45 4.36
C VAL A 111 7.41 -12.06 4.86
N LEU A 112 8.35 -11.86 3.95
CA LEU A 112 9.70 -11.43 4.29
C LEU A 112 9.93 -9.95 3.98
N ALA A 113 9.20 -9.40 3.01
CA ALA A 113 9.19 -7.97 2.74
C ALA A 113 7.76 -7.47 2.46
N LEU A 114 7.46 -6.31 2.98
CA LEU A 114 6.25 -5.56 2.68
C LEU A 114 6.67 -4.26 1.99
N VAL A 115 6.22 -4.07 0.76
CA VAL A 115 6.52 -2.86 -0.02
C VAL A 115 5.31 -1.94 -0.08
N SER A 116 5.55 -0.65 -0.29
CA SER A 116 4.49 0.31 -0.57
C SER A 116 5.02 1.51 -1.34
N TYR A 117 4.09 2.28 -1.89
CA TYR A 117 4.37 3.41 -2.75
C TYR A 117 3.56 4.62 -2.28
N ALA A 118 4.23 5.78 -2.13
CA ALA A 118 3.59 7.05 -1.86
C ALA A 118 3.59 7.89 -3.15
N ASP A 119 2.41 8.33 -3.57
CA ASP A 119 2.18 9.00 -4.85
C ASP A 119 2.47 10.49 -4.74
N THR A 120 3.44 10.98 -5.51
CA THR A 120 3.80 12.40 -5.49
C THR A 120 2.74 13.31 -6.12
N SER A 121 1.89 12.77 -6.99
CA SER A 121 0.84 13.58 -7.65
C SER A 121 -0.25 14.07 -6.71
N VAL A 122 -0.33 13.47 -5.52
CA VAL A 122 -1.25 13.87 -4.44
C VAL A 122 -0.49 14.35 -3.19
N GLY A 123 0.76 14.80 -3.36
CA GLY A 123 1.58 15.35 -2.29
C GLY A 123 2.10 14.32 -1.28
N HIS A 124 1.96 13.03 -1.52
CA HIS A 124 2.38 12.01 -0.57
C HIS A 124 3.89 11.77 -0.67
N HIS A 125 4.62 12.00 0.41
CA HIS A 125 6.05 11.68 0.56
C HIS A 125 6.32 10.44 1.42
N GLY A 126 5.26 9.76 1.92
CA GLY A 126 5.38 8.52 2.70
C GLY A 126 5.67 8.71 4.18
N GLY A 127 5.22 9.80 4.79
CA GLY A 127 5.43 10.10 6.22
C GLY A 127 5.07 8.94 7.16
N VAL A 128 3.98 8.20 6.87
CA VAL A 128 3.61 7.01 7.65
C VAL A 128 4.68 5.92 7.61
N TYR A 129 5.30 5.68 6.46
CA TYR A 129 6.35 4.68 6.30
C TYR A 129 7.64 5.12 6.98
N GLN A 130 7.99 6.41 6.90
CA GLN A 130 9.14 7.00 7.60
C GLN A 130 8.97 6.88 9.12
N ALA A 131 7.80 7.22 9.67
CA ALA A 131 7.48 7.09 11.09
C ALA A 131 7.56 5.63 11.59
N MET A 132 7.41 4.66 10.69
CA MET A 132 7.54 3.22 10.98
C MET A 132 8.93 2.66 10.64
N SER A 133 9.91 3.50 10.30
CA SER A 133 11.28 3.12 9.92
C SER A 133 11.32 2.13 8.75
N TRP A 134 10.50 2.35 7.72
CA TRP A 134 10.62 1.61 6.47
C TRP A 134 11.81 2.14 5.68
N ILE A 135 12.52 1.26 4.99
CA ILE A 135 13.65 1.64 4.15
C ILE A 135 13.13 2.36 2.90
N TYR A 136 13.66 3.53 2.63
CA TYR A 136 13.36 4.27 1.43
C TYR A 136 14.28 3.85 0.28
N CYS A 137 13.70 3.60 -0.89
CA CYS A 137 14.39 3.09 -2.07
C CYS A 137 14.23 4.00 -3.30
N GLY A 138 14.13 5.30 -3.06
CA GLY A 138 14.07 6.31 -4.11
C GLY A 138 12.72 6.38 -4.84
N LEU A 139 12.68 7.18 -5.89
CA LEU A 139 11.50 7.36 -6.74
C LEU A 139 11.41 6.26 -7.81
N THR A 140 10.19 5.88 -8.16
CA THR A 140 9.89 5.14 -9.38
C THR A 140 9.25 6.09 -10.39
N ARG A 141 9.56 5.94 -11.66
CA ARG A 141 8.93 6.73 -12.71
C ARG A 141 7.42 6.43 -12.78
N GLY A 142 6.65 7.48 -13.00
CA GLY A 142 5.22 7.38 -13.26
C GLY A 142 4.93 6.49 -14.47
N SER A 143 3.79 5.80 -14.41
CA SER A 143 3.31 4.93 -15.48
C SER A 143 2.32 5.68 -16.39
N ILE A 144 1.90 5.02 -17.47
CA ILE A 144 0.80 5.50 -18.29
C ILE A 144 -0.50 5.25 -17.52
N GLY A 145 -1.30 6.30 -17.37
CA GLY A 145 -2.66 6.28 -16.88
C GLY A 145 -3.60 7.00 -17.85
N TYR A 146 -4.84 7.07 -17.49
CA TYR A 146 -5.88 7.76 -18.23
C TYR A 146 -6.67 8.66 -17.29
N LEU A 147 -7.08 9.82 -17.77
CA LEU A 147 -7.92 10.78 -17.08
C LEU A 147 -9.30 10.75 -17.73
N ASP A 148 -10.35 10.60 -16.93
CA ASP A 148 -11.72 10.71 -17.41
C ASP A 148 -12.19 12.18 -17.45
N GLU A 149 -13.44 12.40 -17.94
CA GLU A 149 -14.03 13.73 -18.05
C GLU A 149 -14.24 14.41 -16.69
N GLU A 150 -14.37 13.62 -15.61
CA GLU A 150 -14.51 14.10 -14.23
C GLU A 150 -13.16 14.32 -13.52
N GLY A 151 -12.04 14.16 -14.24
CA GLY A 151 -10.71 14.36 -13.68
C GLY A 151 -10.18 13.20 -12.84
N ARG A 152 -10.82 12.03 -12.86
CA ARG A 152 -10.37 10.84 -12.13
C ARG A 152 -9.29 10.11 -12.89
N ILE A 153 -8.25 9.69 -12.19
CA ILE A 153 -7.15 8.93 -12.77
C ILE A 153 -7.47 7.44 -12.74
N THR A 154 -7.50 6.83 -13.93
CA THR A 154 -7.62 5.39 -14.10
C THR A 154 -6.30 4.82 -14.59
N HIS A 155 -5.78 3.80 -13.92
CA HIS A 155 -4.59 3.12 -14.38
C HIS A 155 -4.88 2.25 -15.61
N ARG A 156 -3.87 2.07 -16.48
CA ARG A 156 -3.97 1.21 -17.67
C ARG A 156 -4.55 -0.18 -17.39
N ARG A 157 -4.31 -0.72 -16.17
CA ARG A 157 -4.90 -1.96 -15.68
C ARG A 157 -5.95 -1.63 -14.64
N SER A 158 -7.18 -1.39 -15.09
CA SER A 158 -8.32 -1.20 -14.20
C SER A 158 -9.24 -2.41 -14.30
N ASN A 159 -9.76 -2.87 -13.15
CA ASN A 159 -10.71 -3.99 -13.06
C ASN A 159 -10.27 -5.30 -13.76
N GLY A 160 -8.96 -5.57 -13.78
CA GLY A 160 -8.42 -6.78 -14.42
C GLY A 160 -8.27 -6.71 -15.93
N GLN A 161 -8.70 -5.62 -16.56
CA GLN A 161 -8.57 -5.38 -18.00
C GLN A 161 -7.47 -4.36 -18.29
N ASN A 162 -6.74 -4.57 -19.40
CA ASN A 162 -5.82 -3.57 -19.93
C ASN A 162 -6.60 -2.63 -20.85
N ILE A 163 -6.74 -1.39 -20.45
CA ILE A 163 -7.30 -0.35 -21.32
C ILE A 163 -6.28 -0.12 -22.45
N ASN A 164 -6.62 -0.50 -23.66
CA ASN A 164 -5.85 -0.18 -24.86
C ASN A 164 -6.23 1.20 -25.40
N GLN A 165 -5.50 1.66 -26.41
CA GLN A 165 -5.71 3.01 -26.97
C GLN A 165 -7.10 3.18 -27.62
N ARG A 166 -7.64 2.11 -28.24
CA ARG A 166 -8.97 2.12 -28.86
C ARG A 166 -10.08 2.20 -27.81
N GLU A 167 -9.98 1.39 -26.76
CA GLU A 167 -10.90 1.43 -25.61
C GLU A 167 -10.85 2.78 -24.89
N ALA A 168 -9.65 3.34 -24.70
CA ALA A 168 -9.50 4.66 -24.12
C ALA A 168 -10.20 5.75 -24.95
N SER A 169 -10.13 5.67 -26.29
CA SER A 169 -10.83 6.59 -27.20
C SER A 169 -12.35 6.46 -27.10
N VAL A 170 -12.87 5.22 -27.09
CA VAL A 170 -14.32 4.98 -26.94
C VAL A 170 -14.85 5.50 -25.60
N LEU A 171 -14.06 5.34 -24.53
CA LEU A 171 -14.39 5.82 -23.17
C LEU A 171 -14.02 7.30 -22.95
N LYS A 172 -13.62 8.02 -24.00
CA LYS A 172 -13.18 9.43 -23.95
C LYS A 172 -12.10 9.70 -22.89
N LEU A 173 -11.21 8.75 -22.68
CA LEU A 173 -10.15 8.85 -21.70
C LEU A 173 -8.92 9.54 -22.29
N ARG A 174 -8.42 10.59 -21.63
CA ARG A 174 -7.17 11.26 -22.01
C ARG A 174 -5.97 10.52 -21.45
N ARG A 175 -5.04 10.09 -22.31
CA ARG A 175 -3.79 9.48 -21.89
C ARG A 175 -2.92 10.49 -21.14
N ILE A 176 -2.47 10.11 -19.95
CA ILE A 176 -1.58 10.92 -19.12
C ILE A 176 -0.40 10.09 -18.61
N ARG A 177 0.65 10.75 -18.14
CA ARG A 177 1.66 10.14 -17.30
C ARG A 177 1.26 10.37 -15.84
N THR A 178 1.13 9.29 -15.06
CA THR A 178 0.88 9.40 -13.63
C THR A 178 2.13 9.95 -12.93
N GLY A 179 1.96 10.50 -11.73
CA GLY A 179 3.07 10.97 -10.92
C GLY A 179 4.08 9.88 -10.58
N ASP A 180 5.29 10.30 -10.28
CA ASP A 180 6.31 9.42 -9.71
C ASP A 180 5.87 8.95 -8.33
N LYS A 181 6.44 7.85 -7.82
CA LYS A 181 6.07 7.32 -6.50
C LYS A 181 7.31 7.05 -5.68
N HIS A 182 7.30 7.47 -4.43
CA HIS A 182 8.31 7.10 -3.46
C HIS A 182 8.15 5.62 -3.09
N ARG A 183 9.25 4.85 -3.18
CA ARG A 183 9.27 3.41 -2.86
C ARG A 183 9.75 3.18 -1.45
N TYR A 184 9.00 2.37 -0.72
CA TYR A 184 9.33 1.98 0.65
C TYR A 184 9.28 0.47 0.80
N VAL A 185 10.18 -0.09 1.63
CA VAL A 185 10.16 -1.51 1.99
C VAL A 185 10.39 -1.70 3.49
N LYS A 186 9.60 -2.57 4.11
CA LYS A 186 9.80 -3.07 5.46
C LYS A 186 10.22 -4.52 5.40
N LEU A 187 11.42 -4.81 5.89
CA LEU A 187 11.92 -6.17 6.02
C LEU A 187 11.34 -6.82 7.29
N LEU A 188 10.86 -8.05 7.16
CA LEU A 188 10.20 -8.83 8.19
C LEU A 188 10.99 -10.12 8.48
N GLY A 189 10.66 -10.80 9.60
CA GLY A 189 11.35 -12.02 10.01
C GLY A 189 12.45 -11.80 11.04
N SER A 190 13.31 -12.81 11.25
CA SER A 190 14.43 -12.78 12.19
C SER A 190 15.50 -11.76 11.81
N LYS A 191 16.39 -11.41 12.75
CA LYS A 191 17.54 -10.52 12.47
C LYS A 191 18.42 -11.07 11.33
N SER A 192 18.68 -12.38 11.31
CA SER A 192 19.44 -13.04 10.25
C SER A 192 18.75 -12.90 8.89
N MET A 193 17.44 -13.21 8.82
CA MET A 193 16.67 -13.09 7.58
C MET A 193 16.66 -11.65 7.07
N LYS A 194 16.45 -10.66 7.93
CA LYS A 194 16.51 -9.25 7.55
C LYS A 194 17.86 -8.85 6.98
N LYS A 195 18.96 -9.36 7.55
CA LYS A 195 20.34 -9.12 7.04
C LYS A 195 20.51 -9.70 5.65
N THR A 196 20.03 -10.94 5.43
CA THR A 196 20.04 -11.58 4.09
C THR A 196 19.23 -10.79 3.07
N MET A 197 17.99 -10.40 3.44
CA MET A 197 17.11 -9.60 2.60
C MET A 197 17.76 -8.24 2.24
N LEU A 198 18.39 -7.59 3.22
CA LEU A 198 19.02 -6.30 3.01
C LEU A 198 20.17 -6.38 1.98
N LYS A 199 20.99 -7.45 2.04
CA LYS A 199 22.07 -7.71 1.08
C LYS A 199 21.55 -8.02 -0.32
N SER A 200 20.35 -8.59 -0.44
CA SER A 200 19.72 -9.01 -1.69
C SER A 200 18.79 -7.95 -2.28
N LEU A 201 18.66 -6.80 -1.63
CA LEU A 201 17.81 -5.71 -2.08
C LEU A 201 18.38 -5.10 -3.35
N LYS A 202 17.59 -5.09 -4.43
CA LYS A 202 18.04 -4.59 -5.74
C LYS A 202 18.03 -3.07 -5.86
N TYR A 203 17.24 -2.39 -5.06
CA TYR A 203 17.16 -0.95 -5.07
C TYR A 203 18.17 -0.32 -4.13
N LYS A 204 18.76 0.80 -4.54
CA LYS A 204 19.60 1.62 -3.69
C LYS A 204 18.77 2.16 -2.52
N ILE A 205 19.37 2.13 -1.33
CA ILE A 205 18.79 2.78 -0.14
C ILE A 205 19.17 4.26 -0.20
N GLU A 206 18.20 5.11 -0.01
CA GLU A 206 18.35 6.56 -0.05
C GLU A 206 17.85 7.21 1.25
N ASN A 207 18.24 8.46 1.46
CA ASN A 207 17.71 9.26 2.56
C ASN A 207 16.23 9.55 2.32
N TYR A 208 15.45 9.64 3.40
CA TYR A 208 14.03 9.98 3.30
C TYR A 208 13.81 11.30 2.56
N PRO A 209 12.81 11.37 1.68
CA PRO A 209 12.41 12.65 1.11
C PRO A 209 11.96 13.55 2.25
N LYS A 210 12.36 14.82 2.17
CA LYS A 210 11.85 15.84 3.08
C LYS A 210 10.38 16.09 2.74
N SER A 211 9.55 16.40 3.74
CA SER A 211 8.24 16.99 3.48
C SER A 211 8.48 18.31 2.74
N TYR A 212 7.74 18.54 1.67
CA TYR A 212 7.66 19.89 1.12
C TYR A 212 7.00 20.74 2.21
N SER A 213 7.81 21.56 2.91
CA SER A 213 7.25 22.65 3.70
C SER A 213 6.63 23.60 2.68
N GLU A 214 5.32 23.78 2.78
CA GLU A 214 4.64 24.91 2.16
C GLU A 214 5.23 26.23 2.62
#